data_2a60a9fa7446ebde49d8429817bc2351
#
_entry.id   2a60a9fa7446ebde49d8429817bc2351
#
_cell.length_a   1.000
_cell.length_b   1.000
_cell.length_c   1.000
_cell.angle_alpha   90.00
_cell.angle_beta   90.00
_cell.angle_gamma   90.00
#
_symmetry.space_group_name_H-M   'P 1'
#
loop_
_entity.id
_entity.type
_entity.pdbx_description
1 polymer ?
#
loop_
_entity_poly.entity_id
_entity_poly.type
_entity_poly.pdbx_seq_one_letter_code
_entity_poly.pdbx_strand_id
1 'polypeptide(L)'
;MILHDRIMPYLDSAGLLHVARLNDYWFKLDEPPISAFVEQWHPETHTFHMPFGECTVTLQDMAYQFGLPIDGFPVSGCLSDFEQLMEDGKPVWQWFEELFGELPPVDCIDEFTVSYGWFQNRFRVMPTDATEPTVQVYARGYIMMLLSMMLFGDKSGARVHLRWLPYVADLDELGKYSWGSATLCWLYRCLCRVANRNVKNLAGTLALLQSWIFWRFPTFRPRGFDVILWPLASR
;
A
#
# COMPACT_ATOMS: atom_id res chain seq x y z
N MET A 1 10.25 -1.61 7.97
CA MET A 1 11.40 -2.41 7.47
C MET A 1 12.41 -1.43 6.90
N ILE A 2 13.71 -1.63 7.12
CA ILE A 2 14.73 -0.73 6.59
C ILE A 2 14.81 -0.90 5.07
N LEU A 3 14.74 0.22 4.34
CA LEU A 3 14.90 0.23 2.90
C LEU A 3 16.40 0.04 2.57
N HIS A 4 16.73 -1.03 1.85
CA HIS A 4 18.10 -1.33 1.46
C HIS A 4 18.38 -0.84 0.04
N ASP A 5 19.55 -0.25 -0.21
CA ASP A 5 19.89 0.36 -1.52
C ASP A 5 19.73 -0.61 -2.71
N ARG A 6 20.07 -1.90 -2.52
CA ARG A 6 19.93 -2.92 -3.57
C ARG A 6 18.48 -3.26 -3.92
N ILE A 7 17.49 -2.92 -3.09
CA ILE A 7 16.07 -3.10 -3.37
C ILE A 7 15.50 -1.90 -4.13
N MET A 8 16.12 -0.71 -3.98
CA MET A 8 15.60 0.53 -4.57
C MET A 8 15.37 0.46 -6.09
N PRO A 9 16.25 -0.16 -6.92
CA PRO A 9 15.99 -0.26 -8.36
C PRO A 9 14.69 -1.01 -8.70
N TYR A 10 14.35 -2.07 -7.95
CA TYR A 10 13.10 -2.82 -8.13
C TYR A 10 11.87 -2.00 -7.75
N LEU A 11 11.97 -1.19 -6.68
CA LEU A 11 10.91 -0.27 -6.28
C LEU A 11 10.73 0.88 -7.27
N ASP A 12 11.81 1.37 -7.85
CA ASP A 12 11.78 2.43 -8.85
C ASP A 12 11.12 1.94 -10.14
N SER A 13 11.54 0.78 -10.65
CA SER A 13 10.93 0.17 -11.82
C SER A 13 9.44 -0.16 -11.60
N ALA A 14 9.05 -0.51 -10.39
CA ALA A 14 7.65 -0.76 -10.00
C ALA A 14 6.83 0.54 -9.82
N GLY A 15 7.45 1.72 -9.81
CA GLY A 15 6.78 2.99 -9.49
C GLY A 15 6.38 3.12 -8.01
N LEU A 16 7.03 2.35 -7.11
CA LEU A 16 6.72 2.30 -5.67
C LEU A 16 7.79 2.94 -4.79
N LEU A 17 8.88 3.46 -5.37
CA LEU A 17 10.03 3.99 -4.62
C LEU A 17 9.64 5.14 -3.69
N HIS A 18 8.75 6.03 -4.13
CA HIS A 18 8.30 7.16 -3.30
C HIS A 18 7.51 6.69 -2.07
N VAL A 19 6.63 5.70 -2.25
CA VAL A 19 5.87 5.10 -1.13
C VAL A 19 6.82 4.37 -0.17
N ALA A 20 7.84 3.69 -0.69
CA ALA A 20 8.85 3.04 0.13
C ALA A 20 9.65 4.05 0.99
N ARG A 21 10.02 5.19 0.42
CA ARG A 21 10.66 6.28 1.16
C ARG A 21 9.76 6.87 2.24
N LEU A 22 8.46 7.03 1.96
CA LEU A 22 7.48 7.44 2.97
C LEU A 22 7.40 6.45 4.12
N ASN A 23 7.45 5.14 3.84
CA ASN A 23 7.43 4.11 4.87
C ASN A 23 8.70 4.09 5.76
N ASP A 24 9.80 4.66 5.31
CA ASP A 24 11.05 4.75 6.07
C ASP A 24 11.01 5.84 7.15
N TYR A 25 10.09 6.79 7.04
CA TYR A 25 9.85 7.83 8.02
C TYR A 25 8.65 7.49 8.92
N TRP A 26 8.82 7.74 10.24
CA TRP A 26 7.72 7.58 11.17
C TRP A 26 6.62 8.62 10.88
N PHE A 27 5.50 8.16 10.34
CA PHE A 27 4.33 8.98 10.07
C PHE A 27 3.25 8.68 11.11
N LYS A 28 3.11 9.57 12.08
CA LYS A 28 2.04 9.44 13.09
C LYS A 28 0.71 9.89 12.49
N LEU A 29 -0.26 8.99 12.50
CA LEU A 29 -1.63 9.36 12.13
C LEU A 29 -2.22 10.33 13.16
N ASP A 30 -2.79 11.40 12.67
CA ASP A 30 -3.57 12.39 13.45
C ASP A 30 -5.04 12.05 13.27
N GLU A 31 -5.60 11.31 14.24
CA GLU A 31 -6.96 10.79 14.15
C GLU A 31 -8.05 11.88 14.08
N PRO A 32 -7.99 13.01 14.84
CA PRO A 32 -9.02 14.03 14.80
C PRO A 32 -9.31 14.61 13.42
N PRO A 33 -8.33 15.12 12.63
CA PRO A 33 -8.61 15.62 11.28
C PRO A 33 -9.07 14.52 10.33
N ILE A 34 -8.50 13.30 10.40
CA ILE A 34 -8.94 12.18 9.57
C ILE A 34 -10.42 11.87 9.85
N SER A 35 -10.81 11.73 11.12
CA SER A 35 -12.18 11.43 11.52
C SER A 35 -13.15 12.51 11.09
N ALA A 36 -12.78 13.78 11.26
CA ALA A 36 -13.61 14.91 10.86
C ALA A 36 -13.89 14.92 9.34
N PHE A 37 -12.90 14.59 8.52
CA PHE A 37 -13.09 14.45 7.07
C PHE A 37 -13.92 13.22 6.70
N VAL A 38 -13.67 12.08 7.33
CA VAL A 38 -14.43 10.85 7.08
C VAL A 38 -15.93 11.05 7.38
N GLU A 39 -16.28 11.81 8.41
CA GLU A 39 -17.68 12.16 8.75
C GLU A 39 -18.38 13.01 7.66
N GLN A 40 -17.60 13.71 6.83
CA GLN A 40 -18.11 14.52 5.71
C GLN A 40 -18.16 13.75 4.38
N TRP A 41 -17.79 12.46 4.36
CA TRP A 41 -17.81 11.66 3.16
C TRP A 41 -19.21 11.26 2.75
N HIS A 42 -19.55 11.54 1.49
CA HIS A 42 -20.81 11.15 0.86
C HIS A 42 -20.59 10.07 -0.21
N PRO A 43 -21.04 8.82 0.05
CA PRO A 43 -20.85 7.70 -0.88
C PRO A 43 -21.49 7.91 -2.25
N GLU A 44 -22.56 8.68 -2.31
CA GLU A 44 -23.34 8.91 -3.54
C GLU A 44 -22.58 9.77 -4.55
N THR A 45 -21.78 10.71 -4.07
CA THR A 45 -21.01 11.64 -4.90
C THR A 45 -19.52 11.29 -4.93
N HIS A 46 -19.07 10.43 -4.00
CA HIS A 46 -17.64 10.17 -3.72
C HIS A 46 -16.86 11.45 -3.43
N THR A 47 -17.46 12.35 -2.63
CA THR A 47 -16.87 13.63 -2.23
C THR A 47 -17.03 13.88 -0.73
N PHE A 48 -16.17 14.72 -0.19
CA PHE A 48 -16.34 15.32 1.13
C PHE A 48 -17.18 16.60 1.00
N HIS A 49 -18.32 16.67 1.71
CA HIS A 49 -19.18 17.84 1.73
C HIS A 49 -18.74 18.80 2.84
N MET A 50 -18.03 19.84 2.44
CA MET A 50 -17.50 20.87 3.35
C MET A 50 -18.38 22.13 3.32
N PRO A 51 -18.33 23.00 4.37
CA PRO A 51 -19.10 24.24 4.37
C PRO A 51 -18.83 25.19 3.18
N PHE A 52 -17.69 25.02 2.53
CA PHE A 52 -17.25 25.83 1.38
C PHE A 52 -17.46 25.13 0.03
N GLY A 53 -18.07 23.94 0.01
CA GLY A 53 -18.31 23.14 -1.22
C GLY A 53 -17.79 21.71 -1.13
N GLU A 54 -17.87 20.99 -2.23
CA GLU A 54 -17.44 19.62 -2.33
C GLU A 54 -15.97 19.52 -2.77
N CYS A 55 -15.25 18.56 -2.20
CA CYS A 55 -13.89 18.22 -2.63
C CYS A 55 -13.64 16.71 -2.50
N THR A 56 -12.66 16.20 -3.23
CA THR A 56 -12.27 14.78 -3.15
C THR A 56 -10.80 14.61 -3.48
N VAL A 57 -10.25 13.45 -3.11
CA VAL A 57 -8.93 13.01 -3.54
C VAL A 57 -9.00 12.57 -5.00
N THR A 58 -8.04 12.97 -5.82
CA THR A 58 -8.05 12.72 -7.27
C THR A 58 -6.86 11.87 -7.72
N LEU A 59 -6.88 11.39 -8.95
CA LEU A 59 -5.72 10.71 -9.55
C LEU A 59 -4.51 11.66 -9.64
N GLN A 60 -4.75 12.95 -9.83
CA GLN A 60 -3.69 13.94 -9.80
C GLN A 60 -2.98 14.00 -8.44
N ASP A 61 -3.76 13.88 -7.36
CA ASP A 61 -3.19 13.81 -5.99
C ASP A 61 -2.36 12.54 -5.81
N MET A 62 -2.79 11.38 -6.38
CA MET A 62 -2.01 10.14 -6.38
C MET A 62 -0.65 10.32 -7.07
N ALA A 63 -0.64 10.93 -8.24
CA ALA A 63 0.56 11.15 -9.00
C ALA A 63 1.50 12.15 -8.31
N TYR A 64 1.00 13.29 -7.85
CA TYR A 64 1.82 14.38 -7.28
C TYR A 64 2.27 14.14 -5.84
N GLN A 65 1.43 13.55 -4.99
CA GLN A 65 1.76 13.41 -3.57
C GLN A 65 2.47 12.09 -3.27
N PHE A 66 2.15 11.03 -4.00
CA PHE A 66 2.70 9.70 -3.76
C PHE A 66 3.62 9.20 -4.86
N GLY A 67 3.69 9.91 -6.00
CA GLY A 67 4.47 9.46 -7.15
C GLY A 67 3.99 8.13 -7.72
N LEU A 68 2.72 7.77 -7.46
CA LEU A 68 2.17 6.52 -7.95
C LEU A 68 1.79 6.62 -9.43
N PRO A 69 2.10 5.61 -10.25
CA PRO A 69 1.65 5.56 -11.63
C PRO A 69 0.12 5.46 -11.68
N ILE A 70 -0.49 6.33 -12.47
CA ILE A 70 -1.95 6.43 -12.65
C ILE A 70 -2.42 5.84 -13.98
N ASP A 71 -1.48 5.58 -14.89
CA ASP A 71 -1.68 4.88 -16.14
C ASP A 71 -1.19 3.43 -16.05
N GLY A 72 -1.68 2.57 -16.93
CA GLY A 72 -1.24 1.18 -17.01
C GLY A 72 -2.38 0.17 -16.84
N PHE A 73 -2.01 -1.08 -16.65
CA PHE A 73 -2.97 -2.16 -16.46
C PHE A 73 -3.74 -2.03 -15.14
N PRO A 74 -5.01 -2.46 -15.11
CA PRO A 74 -5.78 -2.45 -13.88
C PRO A 74 -5.20 -3.44 -12.86
N VAL A 75 -5.28 -3.08 -11.58
CA VAL A 75 -4.91 -3.95 -10.47
C VAL A 75 -6.18 -4.57 -9.90
N SER A 76 -6.28 -5.89 -9.96
CA SER A 76 -7.35 -6.65 -9.30
C SER A 76 -6.85 -7.23 -7.98
N GLY A 77 -7.59 -6.99 -6.91
CA GLY A 77 -7.37 -7.65 -5.62
C GLY A 77 -8.32 -8.83 -5.40
N CYS A 78 -8.98 -9.31 -6.46
CA CYS A 78 -9.95 -10.40 -6.39
C CYS A 78 -9.22 -11.76 -6.30
N LEU A 79 -9.61 -12.59 -5.33
CA LEU A 79 -9.03 -13.93 -5.17
C LEU A 79 -9.48 -14.90 -6.29
N SER A 80 -10.62 -14.66 -6.94
CA SER A 80 -11.03 -15.46 -8.10
C SER A 80 -10.13 -15.28 -9.31
N ASP A 81 -9.58 -14.07 -9.50
CA ASP A 81 -8.60 -13.82 -10.55
C ASP A 81 -7.26 -14.49 -10.22
N PHE A 82 -6.99 -14.66 -8.93
CA PHE A 82 -5.78 -15.32 -8.43
C PHE A 82 -5.70 -16.80 -8.84
N GLU A 83 -6.82 -17.51 -8.82
CA GLU A 83 -6.88 -18.92 -9.28
C GLU A 83 -6.56 -19.05 -10.77
N GLN A 84 -6.95 -18.06 -11.58
CA GLN A 84 -6.67 -18.03 -13.01
C GLN A 84 -5.20 -17.68 -13.32
N LEU A 85 -4.55 -16.92 -12.45
CA LEU A 85 -3.16 -16.51 -12.57
C LEU A 85 -2.17 -17.58 -12.07
N MET A 86 -2.64 -18.59 -11.35
CA MET A 86 -1.84 -19.75 -10.99
C MET A 86 -1.78 -20.70 -12.18
N GLU A 87 -0.73 -20.56 -12.99
CA GLU A 87 -0.47 -21.47 -14.07
C GLU A 87 -0.49 -22.94 -13.58
N ASP A 88 -1.17 -23.83 -14.31
CA ASP A 88 -1.26 -25.26 -14.05
C ASP A 88 -1.84 -25.68 -12.69
N GLY A 89 -2.63 -24.81 -12.03
CA GLY A 89 -3.30 -25.15 -10.77
C GLY A 89 -2.35 -25.39 -9.60
N LYS A 90 -1.16 -24.78 -9.61
CA LYS A 90 -0.22 -24.85 -8.49
C LYS A 90 -0.87 -24.36 -7.20
N PRO A 91 -0.74 -25.11 -6.07
CA PRO A 91 -1.18 -24.60 -4.79
C PRO A 91 -0.49 -23.28 -4.46
N VAL A 92 -1.24 -22.31 -3.96
CA VAL A 92 -0.71 -20.97 -3.63
C VAL A 92 0.51 -21.00 -2.72
N TRP A 93 0.56 -21.93 -1.79
CA TRP A 93 1.67 -22.07 -0.85
C TRP A 93 2.93 -22.65 -1.50
N GLN A 94 2.80 -23.52 -2.49
CA GLN A 94 3.93 -23.97 -3.28
C GLN A 94 4.50 -22.79 -4.08
N TRP A 95 3.65 -21.97 -4.69
CA TRP A 95 4.11 -20.78 -5.39
C TRP A 95 4.75 -19.76 -4.44
N PHE A 96 4.20 -19.58 -3.24
CA PHE A 96 4.83 -18.76 -2.21
C PHE A 96 6.25 -19.26 -1.88
N GLU A 97 6.43 -20.57 -1.66
CA GLU A 97 7.74 -21.17 -1.37
C GLU A 97 8.75 -20.96 -2.49
N GLU A 98 8.31 -21.13 -3.75
CA GLU A 98 9.16 -20.86 -4.92
C GLU A 98 9.63 -19.39 -4.99
N LEU A 99 8.80 -18.44 -4.63
CA LEU A 99 9.11 -17.00 -4.69
C LEU A 99 9.93 -16.49 -3.50
N PHE A 100 9.74 -17.08 -2.32
CA PHE A 100 10.32 -16.58 -1.06
C PHE A 100 11.33 -17.52 -0.42
N GLY A 101 11.45 -18.76 -0.92
CA GLY A 101 12.43 -19.75 -0.50
C GLY A 101 12.07 -20.55 0.75
N GLU A 102 10.97 -20.18 1.44
CA GLU A 102 10.48 -20.91 2.62
C GLU A 102 8.99 -20.62 2.88
N LEU A 103 8.32 -21.51 3.58
CA LEU A 103 6.95 -21.34 4.03
C LEU A 103 6.90 -20.69 5.41
N PRO A 104 5.90 -19.84 5.68
CA PRO A 104 5.64 -19.35 7.04
C PRO A 104 5.19 -20.50 7.95
N PRO A 105 5.47 -20.42 9.27
CA PRO A 105 4.91 -21.33 10.25
C PRO A 105 3.37 -21.33 10.21
N VAL A 106 2.76 -22.45 10.50
CA VAL A 106 1.30 -22.66 10.41
C VAL A 106 0.52 -21.67 11.28
N ASP A 107 1.05 -21.32 12.44
CA ASP A 107 0.47 -20.34 13.37
C ASP A 107 0.54 -18.89 12.83
N CYS A 108 1.38 -18.62 11.85
CA CYS A 108 1.47 -17.34 11.15
C CYS A 108 0.53 -17.23 9.94
N ILE A 109 -0.07 -18.34 9.51
CA ILE A 109 -0.98 -18.43 8.36
C ILE A 109 -2.43 -18.28 8.82
N ASP A 110 -3.22 -17.55 8.05
CA ASP A 110 -4.66 -17.45 8.19
C ASP A 110 -5.26 -17.30 6.80
N GLU A 111 -5.92 -18.35 6.29
CA GLU A 111 -6.43 -18.45 4.91
C GLU A 111 -5.37 -18.07 3.85
N PHE A 112 -5.55 -16.95 3.17
CA PHE A 112 -4.65 -16.40 2.14
C PHE A 112 -3.84 -15.21 2.66
N THR A 113 -3.51 -15.20 3.94
CA THR A 113 -2.72 -14.14 4.56
C THR A 113 -1.64 -14.70 5.47
N VAL A 114 -0.57 -13.92 5.63
CA VAL A 114 0.55 -14.22 6.53
C VAL A 114 0.67 -13.12 7.58
N SER A 115 1.03 -13.49 8.82
CA SER A 115 1.34 -12.52 9.88
C SER A 115 2.39 -11.51 9.42
N TYR A 116 2.08 -10.22 9.54
CA TYR A 116 3.03 -9.14 9.24
C TYR A 116 4.30 -9.25 10.09
N GLY A 117 4.17 -9.63 11.36
CA GLY A 117 5.32 -9.78 12.25
C GLY A 117 6.33 -10.82 11.76
N TRP A 118 5.85 -11.98 11.30
CA TRP A 118 6.70 -12.99 10.70
C TRP A 118 7.37 -12.46 9.42
N PHE A 119 6.57 -11.87 8.53
CA PHE A 119 7.05 -11.32 7.26
C PHE A 119 8.12 -10.26 7.48
N GLN A 120 7.86 -9.32 8.39
CA GLN A 120 8.81 -8.27 8.75
C GLN A 120 10.11 -8.84 9.33
N ASN A 121 10.03 -9.82 10.23
CA ASN A 121 11.22 -10.43 10.82
C ASN A 121 12.07 -11.17 9.77
N ARG A 122 11.41 -11.86 8.84
CA ARG A 122 12.08 -12.63 7.78
C ARG A 122 12.86 -11.73 6.82
N PHE A 123 12.27 -10.60 6.43
CA PHE A 123 12.84 -9.69 5.44
C PHE A 123 13.48 -8.43 6.04
N ARG A 124 13.66 -8.38 7.37
CA ARG A 124 14.16 -7.19 8.07
C ARG A 124 15.59 -6.85 7.72
N VAL A 125 16.46 -7.84 7.64
CA VAL A 125 17.90 -7.68 7.41
C VAL A 125 18.31 -8.57 6.26
N MET A 126 18.77 -7.95 5.18
CA MET A 126 19.32 -8.66 4.04
C MET A 126 20.76 -9.09 4.34
N PRO A 127 21.16 -10.34 4.01
CA PRO A 127 22.54 -10.78 4.15
C PRO A 127 23.52 -9.88 3.39
N THR A 128 24.69 -9.64 3.95
CA THR A 128 25.71 -8.79 3.33
C THR A 128 26.28 -9.38 2.04
N ASP A 129 26.28 -10.71 1.94
CA ASP A 129 26.72 -11.51 0.79
C ASP A 129 25.56 -11.93 -0.13
N ALA A 130 24.39 -11.26 -0.01
CA ALA A 130 23.22 -11.61 -0.79
C ALA A 130 23.52 -11.61 -2.28
N THR A 131 23.22 -12.74 -2.94
CA THR A 131 23.23 -12.86 -4.40
C THR A 131 22.05 -12.14 -5.02
N GLU A 132 22.06 -11.89 -6.33
CA GLU A 132 20.94 -11.21 -6.98
C GLU A 132 19.59 -11.92 -6.81
N PRO A 133 19.47 -13.26 -6.94
CA PRO A 133 18.24 -13.97 -6.59
C PRO A 133 17.78 -13.72 -5.15
N THR A 134 18.70 -13.63 -4.19
CA THR A 134 18.38 -13.31 -2.81
C THR A 134 17.83 -11.89 -2.71
N VAL A 135 18.43 -10.91 -3.38
CA VAL A 135 17.93 -9.52 -3.40
C VAL A 135 16.51 -9.45 -3.97
N GLN A 136 16.22 -10.21 -5.03
CA GLN A 136 14.86 -10.27 -5.59
C GLN A 136 13.85 -10.83 -4.59
N VAL A 137 14.21 -11.87 -3.82
CA VAL A 137 13.36 -12.40 -2.74
C VAL A 137 13.05 -11.31 -1.70
N TYR A 138 14.05 -10.54 -1.29
CA TYR A 138 13.86 -9.43 -0.34
C TYR A 138 13.05 -8.28 -0.96
N ALA A 139 13.24 -7.98 -2.24
CA ALA A 139 12.45 -6.98 -2.97
C ALA A 139 10.97 -7.38 -3.02
N ARG A 140 10.67 -8.65 -3.37
CA ARG A 140 9.30 -9.20 -3.33
C ARG A 140 8.69 -9.05 -1.94
N GLY A 141 9.41 -9.45 -0.90
CA GLY A 141 8.96 -9.34 0.49
C GLY A 141 8.65 -7.89 0.88
N TYR A 142 9.51 -6.96 0.51
CA TYR A 142 9.31 -5.54 0.77
C TYR A 142 8.07 -5.00 0.05
N ILE A 143 7.91 -5.31 -1.24
CA ILE A 143 6.78 -4.87 -2.05
C ILE A 143 5.46 -5.46 -1.51
N MET A 144 5.43 -6.75 -1.16
CA MET A 144 4.25 -7.38 -0.54
C MET A 144 3.79 -6.64 0.72
N MET A 145 4.73 -6.22 1.57
CA MET A 145 4.42 -5.43 2.77
C MET A 145 3.93 -4.03 2.42
N LEU A 146 4.54 -3.33 1.46
CA LEU A 146 4.04 -2.02 1.00
C LEU A 146 2.61 -2.11 0.47
N LEU A 147 2.34 -3.08 -0.40
CA LEU A 147 1.01 -3.27 -0.95
C LEU A 147 -0.01 -3.57 0.14
N SER A 148 0.29 -4.49 1.06
CA SER A 148 -0.66 -4.92 2.08
C SER A 148 -0.88 -3.89 3.20
N MET A 149 0.13 -3.07 3.52
CA MET A 149 0.08 -2.18 4.69
C MET A 149 -0.10 -0.71 4.31
N MET A 150 0.56 -0.26 3.24
CA MET A 150 0.56 1.16 2.89
C MET A 150 -0.51 1.52 1.86
N LEU A 151 -0.65 0.72 0.79
CA LEU A 151 -1.57 1.04 -0.30
C LEU A 151 -2.96 0.41 -0.12
N PHE A 152 -3.01 -0.85 0.29
CA PHE A 152 -4.26 -1.61 0.39
C PHE A 152 -4.49 -2.14 1.81
N GLY A 153 -4.10 -1.35 2.80
CA GLY A 153 -4.27 -1.71 4.21
C GLY A 153 -5.71 -2.07 4.53
N ASP A 154 -5.88 -3.20 5.20
CA ASP A 154 -7.16 -3.60 5.75
C ASP A 154 -7.31 -3.12 7.21
N LYS A 155 -8.46 -3.40 7.81
CA LYS A 155 -8.75 -3.03 9.20
C LYS A 155 -7.93 -3.81 10.23
N SER A 156 -7.28 -4.92 9.85
CA SER A 156 -6.45 -5.73 10.75
C SER A 156 -5.09 -5.06 11.00
N GLY A 157 -4.55 -4.38 9.97
CA GLY A 157 -3.24 -3.72 10.01
C GLY A 157 -2.06 -4.65 10.34
N ALA A 158 -2.27 -5.97 10.28
CA ALA A 158 -1.32 -6.95 10.78
C ALA A 158 -1.11 -8.16 9.85
N ARG A 159 -1.67 -8.13 8.65
CA ARG A 159 -1.65 -9.26 7.71
C ARG A 159 -1.11 -8.86 6.35
N VAL A 160 -0.24 -9.70 5.76
CA VAL A 160 0.24 -9.60 4.39
C VAL A 160 -0.59 -10.55 3.53
N HIS A 161 -1.22 -10.00 2.49
CA HIS A 161 -2.16 -10.74 1.64
C HIS A 161 -1.47 -11.41 0.46
N LEU A 162 -1.73 -12.70 0.25
CA LEU A 162 -1.19 -13.49 -0.86
C LEU A 162 -1.76 -13.08 -2.23
N ARG A 163 -2.85 -12.31 -2.27
CA ARG A 163 -3.42 -11.75 -3.51
C ARG A 163 -2.42 -10.92 -4.32
N TRP A 164 -1.33 -10.49 -3.70
CA TRP A 164 -0.27 -9.72 -4.37
C TRP A 164 0.82 -10.60 -4.98
N LEU A 165 0.81 -11.93 -4.75
CA LEU A 165 1.80 -12.85 -5.31
C LEU A 165 1.91 -12.76 -6.84
N PRO A 166 0.80 -12.72 -7.62
CA PRO A 166 0.88 -12.63 -9.07
C PRO A 166 1.67 -11.41 -9.55
N TYR A 167 1.57 -10.31 -8.83
CA TYR A 167 2.24 -9.06 -9.18
C TYR A 167 3.74 -9.11 -8.86
N VAL A 168 4.12 -9.70 -7.72
CA VAL A 168 5.54 -9.77 -7.32
C VAL A 168 6.28 -10.97 -7.91
N ALA A 169 5.57 -11.88 -8.57
CA ALA A 169 6.18 -13.01 -9.26
C ALA A 169 7.13 -12.52 -10.35
N ASP A 170 6.73 -11.50 -11.10
CA ASP A 170 7.55 -10.83 -12.10
C ASP A 170 7.80 -9.37 -11.70
N LEU A 171 9.00 -9.11 -11.15
CA LEU A 171 9.37 -7.78 -10.67
C LEU A 171 9.51 -6.75 -11.80
N ASP A 172 9.85 -7.18 -13.00
CA ASP A 172 10.05 -6.31 -14.16
C ASP A 172 8.71 -5.83 -14.75
N GLU A 173 7.64 -6.57 -14.53
CA GLU A 173 6.29 -6.24 -15.00
C GLU A 173 5.52 -5.30 -14.06
N LEU A 174 5.98 -5.13 -12.81
CA LEU A 174 5.28 -4.33 -11.79
C LEU A 174 5.02 -2.87 -12.22
N GLY A 175 5.92 -2.28 -12.98
CA GLY A 175 5.78 -0.91 -13.48
C GLY A 175 4.67 -0.70 -14.51
N LYS A 176 4.08 -1.77 -15.03
CA LYS A 176 3.00 -1.72 -16.01
C LYS A 176 1.62 -1.49 -15.40
N TYR A 177 1.51 -1.55 -14.07
CA TYR A 177 0.24 -1.44 -13.36
C TYR A 177 -0.04 -0.03 -12.87
N SER A 178 -1.31 0.37 -12.93
CA SER A 178 -1.81 1.65 -12.40
C SER A 178 -2.04 1.58 -10.90
N TRP A 179 -0.95 1.58 -10.11
CA TRP A 179 -1.01 1.50 -8.65
C TRP A 179 -1.78 2.68 -8.04
N GLY A 180 -1.65 3.87 -8.63
CA GLY A 180 -2.35 5.07 -8.16
C GLY A 180 -3.87 4.96 -8.32
N SER A 181 -4.34 4.49 -9.47
CA SER A 181 -5.77 4.28 -9.71
C SER A 181 -6.35 3.23 -8.77
N ALA A 182 -5.63 2.13 -8.57
CA ALA A 182 -6.06 1.06 -7.66
C ALA A 182 -6.10 1.55 -6.20
N THR A 183 -5.09 2.31 -5.77
CA THR A 183 -5.03 2.87 -4.40
C THR A 183 -6.16 3.86 -4.15
N LEU A 184 -6.48 4.72 -5.12
CA LEU A 184 -7.59 5.65 -5.01
C LEU A 184 -8.93 4.90 -4.92
N CYS A 185 -9.12 3.90 -5.77
CA CYS A 185 -10.32 3.06 -5.73
C CYS A 185 -10.49 2.36 -4.38
N TRP A 186 -9.38 1.84 -3.81
CA TRP A 186 -9.39 1.23 -2.49
C TRP A 186 -9.74 2.23 -1.39
N LEU A 187 -9.16 3.43 -1.42
CA LEU A 187 -9.50 4.50 -0.48
C LEU A 187 -10.99 4.83 -0.53
N TYR A 188 -11.54 5.04 -1.71
CA TYR A 188 -12.97 5.33 -1.89
C TYR A 188 -13.87 4.22 -1.35
N ARG A 189 -13.52 2.97 -1.65
CA ARG A 189 -14.23 1.80 -1.11
C ARG A 189 -14.21 1.78 0.42
N CYS A 190 -13.08 2.11 1.03
CA CYS A 190 -12.95 2.15 2.49
C CYS A 190 -13.78 3.29 3.09
N LEU A 191 -13.77 4.48 2.49
CA LEU A 191 -14.57 5.62 2.90
C LEU A 191 -16.08 5.32 2.80
N CYS A 192 -16.54 4.73 1.68
CA CYS A 192 -17.93 4.32 1.51
C CYS A 192 -18.36 3.27 2.56
N ARG A 193 -17.46 2.36 2.93
CA ARG A 193 -17.78 1.36 3.98
C ARG A 193 -17.94 1.98 5.36
N VAL A 194 -17.13 2.95 5.71
CA VAL A 194 -17.18 3.62 7.02
C VAL A 194 -18.36 4.58 7.13
N ALA A 195 -18.89 5.11 6.03
CA ALA A 195 -20.14 5.86 6.02
C ALA A 195 -21.33 5.04 6.56
N ASN A 196 -21.22 3.69 6.59
CA ASN A 196 -22.16 2.83 7.31
C ASN A 196 -21.86 2.90 8.83
N ARG A 197 -22.80 3.40 9.62
CA ARG A 197 -22.71 3.59 11.08
C ARG A 197 -22.36 2.32 11.89
N ASN A 198 -22.48 1.13 11.28
CA ASN A 198 -22.15 -0.13 11.92
C ASN A 198 -20.66 -0.52 11.80
N VAL A 199 -19.87 0.24 11.02
CA VAL A 199 -18.43 0.00 10.85
C VAL A 199 -17.65 0.88 11.80
N LYS A 200 -16.92 0.26 12.74
CA LYS A 200 -16.19 0.98 13.79
C LYS A 200 -14.75 1.34 13.43
N ASN A 201 -14.14 0.64 12.47
CA ASN A 201 -12.72 0.81 12.12
C ASN A 201 -12.58 1.22 10.66
N LEU A 202 -11.90 2.33 10.45
CA LEU A 202 -11.49 2.76 9.13
C LEU A 202 -10.30 1.93 8.66
N ALA A 203 -10.44 1.34 7.49
CA ALA A 203 -9.34 0.73 6.74
C ALA A 203 -8.92 1.67 5.61
N GLY A 204 -7.84 1.34 4.92
CA GLY A 204 -7.40 2.06 3.74
C GLY A 204 -6.11 2.82 3.95
N THR A 205 -5.74 3.60 2.97
CA THR A 205 -4.49 4.36 2.92
C THR A 205 -4.62 5.65 3.72
N LEU A 206 -4.66 5.55 5.06
CA LEU A 206 -4.89 6.70 5.94
C LEU A 206 -3.76 7.72 5.88
N ALA A 207 -2.53 7.27 5.70
CA ALA A 207 -1.39 8.16 5.50
C ALA A 207 -1.57 9.04 4.25
N LEU A 208 -2.17 8.47 3.20
CA LEU A 208 -2.53 9.21 2.00
C LEU A 208 -3.59 10.26 2.30
N LEU A 209 -4.68 9.86 2.94
CA LEU A 209 -5.77 10.78 3.26
C LEU A 209 -5.27 11.95 4.13
N GLN A 210 -4.46 11.65 5.17
CA GLN A 210 -3.88 12.69 6.03
C GLN A 210 -2.93 13.62 5.26
N SER A 211 -2.07 13.06 4.39
CA SER A 211 -1.20 13.86 3.55
C SER A 211 -1.99 14.81 2.66
N TRP A 212 -3.05 14.30 2.02
CA TRP A 212 -3.94 15.09 1.19
C TRP A 212 -4.65 16.19 2.00
N ILE A 213 -5.14 15.90 3.21
CA ILE A 213 -5.73 16.89 4.12
C ILE A 213 -4.74 18.01 4.42
N PHE A 214 -3.52 17.68 4.83
CA PHE A 214 -2.50 18.66 5.18
C PHE A 214 -2.03 19.49 3.98
N TRP A 215 -2.03 18.89 2.80
CA TRP A 215 -1.66 19.60 1.58
C TRP A 215 -2.76 20.55 1.11
N ARG A 216 -4.00 20.07 1.09
CA ARG A 216 -5.16 20.81 0.62
C ARG A 216 -5.59 21.90 1.60
N PHE A 217 -5.41 21.65 2.90
CA PHE A 217 -5.85 22.52 3.99
C PHE A 217 -4.68 22.84 4.93
N PRO A 218 -3.83 23.81 4.58
CA PRO A 218 -2.62 24.13 5.36
C PRO A 218 -2.85 24.48 6.82
N THR A 219 -4.05 24.92 7.18
CA THR A 219 -4.44 25.27 8.56
C THR A 219 -4.48 24.07 9.50
N PHE A 220 -4.60 22.85 8.97
CA PHE A 220 -4.57 21.60 9.75
C PHE A 220 -3.16 21.03 9.92
N ARG A 221 -2.16 21.63 9.30
CA ARG A 221 -0.78 21.17 9.41
C ARG A 221 -0.27 21.31 10.84
N PRO A 222 0.39 20.28 11.38
CA PRO A 222 1.04 20.41 12.69
C PRO A 222 2.19 21.42 12.61
N ARG A 223 2.56 21.98 13.74
CA ARG A 223 3.71 22.88 13.84
C ARG A 223 4.98 22.14 13.41
N GLY A 224 5.78 22.77 12.56
CA GLY A 224 7.00 22.16 12.02
C GLY A 224 6.80 21.29 10.79
N PHE A 225 5.61 21.22 10.23
CA PHE A 225 5.31 20.50 9.00
C PHE A 225 6.20 20.92 7.81
N ASP A 226 6.54 22.19 7.72
CA ASP A 226 7.37 22.75 6.64
C ASP A 226 8.85 22.31 6.75
N VAL A 227 9.26 21.77 7.89
CA VAL A 227 10.63 21.23 8.13
C VAL A 227 10.72 19.77 7.68
N ILE A 228 9.60 19.07 7.57
CA ILE A 228 9.55 17.73 7.04
C ILE A 228 9.65 17.88 5.51
N LEU A 229 10.84 17.62 5.00
CA LEU A 229 11.05 17.42 3.56
C LEU A 229 10.27 16.15 3.15
N TRP A 230 9.02 16.32 2.85
CA TRP A 230 8.29 15.30 2.14
C TRP A 230 9.06 14.97 0.87
N PRO A 231 9.22 13.69 0.55
CA PRO A 231 9.26 13.36 -0.83
C PRO A 231 7.83 13.56 -1.37
N LEU A 232 7.38 14.84 -1.42
CA LEU A 232 6.44 15.16 -2.46
C LEU A 232 7.02 14.50 -3.68
N ALA A 233 6.23 13.78 -4.42
CA ALA A 233 6.60 13.16 -5.68
C ALA A 233 7.18 14.19 -6.67
N SER A 234 7.83 15.15 -6.15
CA SER A 234 8.57 16.14 -6.87
C SER A 234 9.96 15.59 -7.12
N ARG A 235 10.04 14.92 -8.24
CA ARG A 235 11.28 14.56 -8.93
C ARG A 235 11.97 13.30 -8.48
#